data_25277918ccb09af37ad11bd38d470360
#
_entry.id   25277918ccb09af37ad11bd38d470360
#
_cell.length_a   1.000
_cell.length_b   1.000
_cell.length_c   1.000
_cell.angle_alpha   90.00
_cell.angle_beta   90.00
_cell.angle_gamma   90.00
#
_symmetry.space_group_name_H-M   'P 1'
#
loop_
_entity.id
_entity.type
_entity.pdbx_description
1 polymer ?
#
loop_
_entity_poly.entity_id
_entity_poly.type
_entity_poly.pdbx_seq_one_letter_code
_entity_poly.pdbx_strand_id
1 'polypeptide(L)'
;MTARGFILFGVAALALAACDRTGGAGKTEESSAARIEAALDVCAEGRGAFAEHLCADRELAALDGEVREALVAEAASVSDAGALLMVQNQNRWLEAQRISCGIIDAAAEPTVEQQTCLEGEYRARAQDARTIVQELGGYTFQRMELVNATAVTAAVAEASGLGDSAPVAITREIRFPRIDGPQTPAIQRFNELVAQDPQYRLEDATSEIVDYRIAFAGPELISVRFDLSADTLGAAHPSGTSKAVNVLMEQGRALTEADVFTANSGWQRFLTQRAVREITRQYREDGFTPPERDVQETATKPHLWLVTEQGLTMLFPPYSFGAPYVMGGTEVTIPWAELRQYLNPAAPAPIRPAA
;
A
#
# COMPACT_ATOMS: atom_id res chain seq x y z
N MET A 1 -12.74 -13.25 37.47
CA MET A 1 -11.55 -12.47 37.89
C MET A 1 -10.35 -13.05 37.19
N THR A 2 -10.01 -12.57 36.01
CA THR A 2 -8.84 -12.99 35.24
C THR A 2 -8.10 -11.74 34.79
N ALA A 3 -6.87 -11.64 35.26
CA ALA A 3 -5.97 -10.50 35.04
C ALA A 3 -5.54 -10.45 33.57
N ARG A 4 -5.80 -9.34 32.88
CA ARG A 4 -5.23 -9.01 31.58
C ARG A 4 -3.85 -8.40 31.79
N GLY A 5 -2.81 -9.13 31.35
CA GLY A 5 -1.47 -8.59 31.28
C GLY A 5 -1.34 -7.63 30.10
N PHE A 6 -1.06 -6.37 30.38
CA PHE A 6 -0.65 -5.39 29.36
C PHE A 6 0.85 -5.57 29.11
N ILE A 7 1.20 -5.90 27.87
CA ILE A 7 2.59 -5.81 27.39
C ILE A 7 2.79 -4.38 26.89
N LEU A 8 3.53 -3.59 27.65
CA LEU A 8 4.03 -2.28 27.24
C LEU A 8 5.26 -2.47 26.35
N PHE A 9 5.13 -2.16 25.07
CA PHE A 9 6.29 -1.95 24.21
C PHE A 9 6.91 -0.59 24.54
N GLY A 10 8.09 -0.64 25.16
CA GLY A 10 8.86 0.55 25.46
C GLY A 10 9.46 1.13 24.17
N VAL A 11 9.02 2.33 23.78
CA VAL A 11 9.68 3.16 22.79
C VAL A 11 10.93 3.74 23.44
N ALA A 12 12.10 3.26 23.05
CA ALA A 12 13.37 3.86 23.45
C ALA A 12 13.56 5.17 22.68
N ALA A 13 13.29 6.29 23.33
CA ALA A 13 13.64 7.61 22.84
C ALA A 13 15.16 7.79 22.96
N LEU A 14 15.87 7.77 21.85
CA LEU A 14 17.28 8.19 21.79
C LEU A 14 17.34 9.73 21.81
N ALA A 15 17.72 10.27 22.95
CA ALA A 15 18.03 11.68 23.11
C ALA A 15 19.36 11.99 22.40
N LEU A 16 19.32 12.84 21.40
CA LEU A 16 20.49 13.45 20.78
C LEU A 16 21.03 14.56 21.70
N ALA A 17 22.12 14.27 22.41
CA ALA A 17 22.86 15.27 23.15
C ALA A 17 23.78 16.03 22.18
N ALA A 18 23.63 17.34 22.12
CA ALA A 18 24.57 18.24 21.49
C ALA A 18 25.91 18.19 22.25
N CYS A 19 26.99 17.84 21.56
CA CYS A 19 28.32 17.83 22.12
C CYS A 19 29.22 18.91 21.51
N ASP A 20 29.85 19.56 22.40
CA ASP A 20 30.88 20.57 22.38
C ASP A 20 32.13 20.16 21.56
N ARG A 21 32.71 21.16 20.87
CA ARG A 21 33.96 21.00 20.09
C ARG A 21 35.15 21.06 21.02
N THR A 22 35.82 19.92 21.22
CA THR A 22 37.28 19.91 21.52
C THR A 22 37.90 18.71 20.81
N GLY A 23 39.05 18.95 20.12
CA GLY A 23 39.70 18.08 19.19
C GLY A 23 40.11 16.70 19.72
N GLY A 24 39.91 15.71 18.89
CA GLY A 24 40.38 14.34 19.05
C GLY A 24 40.20 13.56 17.76
N ALA A 25 41.24 12.87 17.34
CA ALA A 25 41.47 12.12 16.11
C ALA A 25 40.22 11.56 15.39
N GLY A 26 40.18 11.79 14.07
CA GLY A 26 39.08 11.46 13.17
C GLY A 26 38.54 10.04 13.28
N LYS A 27 37.37 9.90 13.84
CA LYS A 27 36.43 8.89 13.37
C LYS A 27 35.81 9.48 12.11
N THR A 28 36.14 8.91 10.96
CA THR A 28 35.39 9.12 9.72
C THR A 28 33.91 8.88 10.06
N GLU A 29 33.08 9.92 10.05
CA GLU A 29 31.62 9.74 10.13
C GLU A 29 31.24 8.87 8.92
N GLU A 30 30.80 7.65 9.19
CA GLU A 30 30.31 6.73 8.23
C GLU A 30 29.12 7.40 7.50
N SER A 31 29.15 7.45 6.17
CA SER A 31 28.09 8.11 5.40
C SER A 31 26.74 7.44 5.68
N SER A 32 25.63 8.17 5.58
CA SER A 32 24.28 7.59 5.73
C SER A 32 24.09 6.37 4.81
N ALA A 33 24.60 6.44 3.59
CA ALA A 33 24.55 5.32 2.64
C ALA A 33 25.26 4.07 3.16
N ALA A 34 26.48 4.19 3.72
CA ALA A 34 27.20 3.04 4.27
C ALA A 34 26.49 2.41 5.48
N ARG A 35 25.84 3.23 6.31
CA ARG A 35 25.02 2.72 7.43
C ARG A 35 23.78 1.97 6.95
N ILE A 36 23.12 2.46 5.91
CA ILE A 36 21.94 1.78 5.31
C ILE A 36 22.36 0.49 4.63
N GLU A 37 23.45 0.51 3.86
CA GLU A 37 24.02 -0.69 3.24
C GLU A 37 24.33 -1.78 4.27
N ALA A 38 25.03 -1.42 5.35
CA ALA A 38 25.33 -2.34 6.44
C ALA A 38 24.07 -2.85 7.17
N ALA A 39 23.04 -2.00 7.31
CA ALA A 39 21.78 -2.39 7.93
C ALA A 39 20.95 -3.35 7.06
N LEU A 40 21.06 -3.27 5.74
CA LEU A 40 20.42 -4.15 4.77
C LEU A 40 21.21 -5.46 4.52
N ASP A 41 22.47 -5.53 4.92
CA ASP A 41 23.30 -6.73 4.73
C ASP A 41 22.79 -7.88 5.61
N VAL A 42 22.09 -8.83 5.01
CA VAL A 42 21.60 -10.03 5.69
C VAL A 42 22.75 -10.95 6.06
N CYS A 43 23.86 -10.93 5.31
CA CYS A 43 25.01 -11.77 5.54
C CYS A 43 26.01 -11.21 6.57
N ALA A 44 25.69 -10.08 7.21
CA ALA A 44 26.50 -9.57 8.31
C ALA A 44 26.46 -10.50 9.52
N GLU A 45 27.56 -10.55 10.29
CA GLU A 45 27.64 -11.38 11.49
C GLU A 45 26.50 -11.10 12.49
N GLY A 46 25.97 -12.16 13.10
CA GLY A 46 24.95 -12.08 14.17
C GLY A 46 23.51 -11.88 13.69
N ARG A 47 23.21 -12.08 12.41
CA ARG A 47 21.86 -11.99 11.85
C ARG A 47 20.98 -13.22 12.13
N GLY A 48 21.55 -14.29 12.70
CA GLY A 48 20.82 -15.50 13.11
C GLY A 48 20.86 -16.62 12.07
N ALA A 49 20.38 -17.81 12.48
CA ALA A 49 20.54 -19.05 11.73
C ALA A 49 19.91 -19.01 10.31
N PHE A 50 18.75 -18.40 10.14
CA PHE A 50 18.13 -18.25 8.81
C PHE A 50 19.03 -17.45 7.85
N ALA A 51 19.62 -16.36 8.32
CA ALA A 51 20.57 -15.57 7.54
C ALA A 51 21.83 -16.38 7.19
N GLU A 52 22.33 -17.20 8.11
CA GLU A 52 23.46 -18.08 7.85
C GLU A 52 23.14 -19.09 6.73
N HIS A 53 21.96 -19.71 6.73
CA HIS A 53 21.51 -20.61 5.66
C HIS A 53 21.37 -19.89 4.33
N LEU A 54 20.74 -18.69 4.31
CA LEU A 54 20.59 -17.87 3.12
C LEU A 54 21.95 -17.53 2.50
N CYS A 55 22.92 -17.12 3.32
CA CYS A 55 24.24 -16.71 2.88
C CYS A 55 25.17 -17.86 2.52
N ALA A 56 24.88 -19.07 2.99
CA ALA A 56 25.55 -20.28 2.55
C ALA A 56 25.16 -20.70 1.13
N ASP A 57 23.97 -20.34 0.68
CA ASP A 57 23.50 -20.54 -0.69
C ASP A 57 24.01 -19.39 -1.59
N ARG A 58 24.73 -19.75 -2.64
CA ARG A 58 25.39 -18.75 -3.52
C ARG A 58 24.40 -17.95 -4.35
N GLU A 59 23.28 -18.55 -4.76
CA GLU A 59 22.27 -17.88 -5.57
C GLU A 59 21.43 -16.94 -4.71
N LEU A 60 20.97 -17.37 -3.55
CA LEU A 60 20.24 -16.53 -2.61
C LEU A 60 21.10 -15.36 -2.10
N ALA A 61 22.37 -15.57 -1.79
CA ALA A 61 23.29 -14.51 -1.41
C ALA A 61 23.51 -13.49 -2.53
N ALA A 62 23.57 -13.92 -3.79
CA ALA A 62 23.67 -13.01 -4.94
C ALA A 62 22.39 -12.20 -5.13
N LEU A 63 21.22 -12.82 -5.03
CA LEU A 63 19.90 -12.16 -5.13
C LEU A 63 19.67 -11.16 -3.99
N ASP A 64 20.08 -11.48 -2.77
CA ASP A 64 20.07 -10.53 -1.65
C ASP A 64 20.95 -9.30 -1.95
N GLY A 65 22.12 -9.53 -2.53
CA GLY A 65 22.98 -8.46 -3.01
C GLY A 65 22.31 -7.53 -4.02
N GLU A 66 21.54 -8.08 -4.98
CA GLU A 66 20.79 -7.29 -5.96
C GLU A 66 19.67 -6.47 -5.30
N VAL A 67 18.94 -7.04 -4.35
CA VAL A 67 17.90 -6.32 -3.58
C VAL A 67 18.54 -5.19 -2.78
N ARG A 68 19.64 -5.47 -2.09
CA ARG A 68 20.38 -4.47 -1.31
C ARG A 68 20.88 -3.32 -2.17
N GLU A 69 21.49 -3.61 -3.33
CA GLU A 69 21.94 -2.58 -4.27
C GLU A 69 20.78 -1.68 -4.73
N ALA A 70 19.64 -2.27 -5.10
CA ALA A 70 18.45 -1.53 -5.49
C ALA A 70 17.95 -0.62 -4.36
N LEU A 71 17.84 -1.14 -3.13
CA LEU A 71 17.36 -0.37 -1.98
C LEU A 71 18.31 0.75 -1.58
N VAL A 72 19.64 0.55 -1.67
CA VAL A 72 20.64 1.59 -1.41
C VAL A 72 20.55 2.70 -2.46
N ALA A 73 20.32 2.35 -3.72
CA ALA A 73 20.11 3.35 -4.78
C ALA A 73 18.86 4.21 -4.52
N GLU A 74 17.74 3.60 -4.16
CA GLU A 74 16.50 4.31 -3.81
C GLU A 74 16.65 5.15 -2.52
N ALA A 75 17.39 4.65 -1.52
CA ALA A 75 17.66 5.35 -0.28
C ALA A 75 18.42 6.68 -0.47
N ALA A 76 19.17 6.83 -1.57
CA ALA A 76 19.84 8.08 -1.91
C ALA A 76 18.87 9.22 -2.28
N SER A 77 17.62 8.89 -2.61
CA SER A 77 16.57 9.84 -3.03
C SER A 77 15.63 10.26 -1.89
N VAL A 78 15.83 9.75 -0.69
CA VAL A 78 14.98 10.04 0.47
C VAL A 78 15.78 10.58 1.66
N SER A 79 15.08 11.07 2.68
CA SER A 79 15.71 11.47 3.95
C SER A 79 16.28 10.27 4.71
N ASP A 80 17.18 10.53 5.69
CA ASP A 80 17.70 9.49 6.59
C ASP A 80 16.56 8.72 7.28
N ALA A 81 15.48 9.41 7.64
CA ALA A 81 14.29 8.77 8.22
C ALA A 81 13.58 7.86 7.21
N GLY A 82 13.46 8.30 5.95
CA GLY A 82 12.92 7.49 4.86
C GLY A 82 13.77 6.24 4.59
N ALA A 83 15.09 6.39 4.55
CA ALA A 83 16.01 5.28 4.36
C ALA A 83 15.92 4.23 5.49
N LEU A 84 15.78 4.65 6.75
CA LEU A 84 15.54 3.73 7.88
C LEU A 84 14.21 2.98 7.76
N LEU A 85 13.16 3.61 7.21
CA LEU A 85 11.89 2.92 6.94
C LEU A 85 12.05 1.85 5.85
N MET A 86 12.90 2.05 4.84
CA MET A 86 13.21 1.02 3.84
C MET A 86 13.86 -0.21 4.48
N VAL A 87 14.81 0.00 5.40
CA VAL A 87 15.44 -1.10 6.17
C VAL A 87 14.38 -1.88 6.96
N GLN A 88 13.47 -1.16 7.63
CA GLN A 88 12.40 -1.82 8.39
C GLN A 88 11.44 -2.60 7.49
N ASN A 89 11.08 -2.05 6.33
CA ASN A 89 10.24 -2.73 5.35
C ASN A 89 10.93 -4.00 4.83
N GLN A 90 12.22 -3.91 4.49
CA GLN A 90 12.98 -5.07 4.00
C GLN A 90 13.09 -6.17 5.05
N ASN A 91 13.32 -5.83 6.32
CA ASN A 91 13.38 -6.82 7.38
C ASN A 91 12.02 -7.53 7.59
N ARG A 92 10.90 -6.79 7.51
CA ARG A 92 9.55 -7.39 7.58
C ARG A 92 9.28 -8.28 6.37
N TRP A 93 9.65 -7.82 5.18
CA TRP A 93 9.52 -8.60 3.96
C TRP A 93 10.26 -9.93 4.06
N LEU A 94 11.53 -9.91 4.47
CA LEU A 94 12.35 -11.12 4.62
C LEU A 94 11.72 -12.13 5.59
N GLU A 95 11.27 -11.66 6.75
CA GLU A 95 10.62 -12.52 7.74
C GLU A 95 9.30 -13.10 7.21
N ALA A 96 8.51 -12.31 6.49
CA ALA A 96 7.28 -12.77 5.88
C ALA A 96 7.55 -13.83 4.80
N GLN A 97 8.56 -13.61 3.92
CA GLN A 97 8.89 -14.58 2.87
C GLN A 97 9.45 -15.88 3.45
N ARG A 98 10.24 -15.83 4.53
CA ARG A 98 10.67 -17.02 5.25
C ARG A 98 9.48 -17.91 5.62
N ILE A 99 8.45 -17.31 6.23
CA ILE A 99 7.24 -18.04 6.66
C ILE A 99 6.41 -18.49 5.45
N SER A 100 6.22 -17.62 4.45
CA SER A 100 5.43 -17.92 3.24
C SER A 100 6.03 -19.06 2.42
N CYS A 101 7.35 -19.18 2.41
CA CYS A 101 8.05 -20.33 1.79
C CYS A 101 8.11 -21.58 2.70
N GLY A 102 7.39 -21.58 3.84
CA GLY A 102 7.28 -22.74 4.72
C GLY A 102 8.48 -22.99 5.64
N ILE A 103 9.39 -22.02 5.76
CA ILE A 103 10.53 -22.12 6.68
C ILE A 103 10.07 -21.60 8.05
N ILE A 104 9.35 -22.43 8.79
CA ILE A 104 8.75 -22.03 10.07
C ILE A 104 9.82 -21.97 11.18
N ASP A 105 10.69 -22.97 11.24
CA ASP A 105 11.85 -22.94 12.13
C ASP A 105 13.03 -22.28 11.42
N ALA A 106 13.40 -21.09 11.88
CA ALA A 106 14.51 -20.33 11.32
C ALA A 106 15.88 -20.98 11.48
N ALA A 107 16.01 -21.97 12.38
CA ALA A 107 17.25 -22.72 12.58
C ALA A 107 17.33 -23.99 11.72
N ALA A 108 16.23 -24.40 11.09
CA ALA A 108 16.21 -25.55 10.21
C ALA A 108 16.84 -25.22 8.85
N GLU A 109 17.63 -26.14 8.31
CA GLU A 109 18.14 -26.02 6.95
C GLU A 109 16.98 -26.06 5.95
N PRO A 110 16.84 -25.07 5.04
CA PRO A 110 15.76 -25.04 4.06
C PRO A 110 15.84 -26.22 3.08
N THR A 111 14.69 -26.79 2.73
CA THR A 111 14.61 -27.80 1.65
C THR A 111 14.82 -27.13 0.28
N VAL A 112 15.05 -27.95 -0.76
CA VAL A 112 15.22 -27.45 -2.15
C VAL A 112 13.99 -26.67 -2.62
N GLU A 113 12.78 -27.13 -2.26
CA GLU A 113 11.52 -26.45 -2.61
C GLU A 113 11.41 -25.10 -1.92
N GLN A 114 11.84 -25.02 -0.65
CA GLN A 114 11.85 -23.76 0.12
C GLN A 114 12.89 -22.78 -0.42
N GLN A 115 14.07 -23.27 -0.82
CA GLN A 115 15.09 -22.44 -1.49
C GLN A 115 14.57 -21.89 -2.82
N THR A 116 13.97 -22.75 -3.66
CA THR A 116 13.38 -22.34 -4.95
C THR A 116 12.28 -21.29 -4.75
N CYS A 117 11.45 -21.43 -3.71
CA CYS A 117 10.45 -20.41 -3.35
C CYS A 117 11.13 -19.09 -3.02
N LEU A 118 12.11 -19.09 -2.11
CA LEU A 118 12.84 -17.86 -1.73
C LEU A 118 13.53 -17.20 -2.92
N GLU A 119 14.16 -17.96 -3.80
CA GLU A 119 14.76 -17.41 -5.02
C GLU A 119 13.76 -16.69 -5.90
N GLY A 120 12.54 -17.26 -6.06
CA GLY A 120 11.45 -16.63 -6.80
C GLY A 120 11.06 -15.28 -6.19
N GLU A 121 10.89 -15.27 -4.86
CA GLU A 121 10.53 -14.06 -4.11
C GLU A 121 11.63 -13.00 -4.16
N TYR A 122 12.88 -13.38 -4.03
CA TYR A 122 14.00 -12.45 -4.15
C TYR A 122 14.13 -11.83 -5.55
N ARG A 123 13.93 -12.62 -6.62
CA ARG A 123 13.92 -12.09 -8.01
C ARG A 123 12.80 -11.07 -8.20
N ALA A 124 11.61 -11.35 -7.68
CA ALA A 124 10.49 -10.41 -7.71
C ALA A 124 10.83 -9.14 -6.89
N ARG A 125 11.40 -9.33 -5.69
CA ARG A 125 11.79 -8.22 -4.81
C ARG A 125 12.85 -7.31 -5.45
N ALA A 126 13.86 -7.87 -6.11
CA ALA A 126 14.90 -7.09 -6.77
C ALA A 126 14.36 -6.17 -7.88
N GLN A 127 13.28 -6.60 -8.57
CA GLN A 127 12.59 -5.75 -9.55
C GLN A 127 11.73 -4.68 -8.86
N ASP A 128 10.98 -5.07 -7.84
CA ASP A 128 10.05 -4.23 -7.10
C ASP A 128 10.79 -3.13 -6.29
N ALA A 129 11.95 -3.44 -5.74
CA ALA A 129 12.78 -2.53 -4.96
C ALA A 129 13.22 -1.28 -5.75
N ARG A 130 13.29 -1.34 -7.07
CA ARG A 130 13.69 -0.23 -7.96
C ARG A 130 12.61 0.82 -8.18
N THR A 131 11.43 0.64 -7.61
CA THR A 131 10.26 1.52 -7.78
C THR A 131 9.65 1.95 -6.45
N ILE A 132 10.43 1.90 -5.38
CA ILE A 132 9.97 2.26 -4.03
C ILE A 132 9.82 3.76 -3.88
N VAL A 133 10.62 4.55 -4.60
CA VAL A 133 10.56 6.02 -4.59
C VAL A 133 10.02 6.55 -5.91
N GLN A 134 9.13 7.54 -5.83
CA GLN A 134 8.53 8.20 -6.98
C GLN A 134 8.51 9.71 -6.77
N GLU A 135 9.05 10.48 -7.72
CA GLU A 135 8.90 11.92 -7.78
C GLU A 135 7.64 12.29 -8.59
N LEU A 136 6.68 12.97 -7.96
CA LEU A 136 5.46 13.39 -8.62
C LEU A 136 4.87 14.66 -7.97
N GLY A 137 4.48 15.65 -8.79
CA GLY A 137 3.80 16.85 -8.32
C GLY A 137 4.64 17.71 -7.36
N GLY A 138 5.96 17.58 -7.38
CA GLY A 138 6.88 18.28 -6.47
C GLY A 138 7.06 17.60 -5.10
N TYR A 139 6.59 16.36 -4.96
CA TYR A 139 6.75 15.54 -3.76
C TYR A 139 7.58 14.29 -4.06
N THR A 140 8.40 13.90 -3.09
CA THR A 140 9.08 12.60 -3.05
C THR A 140 8.16 11.63 -2.31
N PHE A 141 7.56 10.70 -3.04
CA PHE A 141 6.76 9.62 -2.47
C PHE A 141 7.61 8.38 -2.25
N GLN A 142 7.56 7.86 -1.05
CA GLN A 142 8.15 6.60 -0.66
C GLN A 142 7.06 5.56 -0.41
N ARG A 143 7.22 4.36 -0.95
CA ARG A 143 6.31 3.25 -0.65
C ARG A 143 6.57 2.69 0.75
N MET A 144 5.54 2.72 1.59
CA MET A 144 5.50 2.01 2.85
C MET A 144 4.95 0.60 2.63
N GLU A 145 5.52 -0.37 3.35
CA GLU A 145 5.18 -1.78 3.21
C GLU A 145 5.00 -2.39 4.61
N LEU A 146 3.79 -2.89 4.86
CA LEU A 146 3.47 -3.69 6.04
C LEU A 146 3.25 -5.12 5.55
N VAL A 147 4.32 -5.92 5.56
CA VAL A 147 4.30 -7.31 5.11
C VAL A 147 4.39 -8.20 6.33
N ASN A 148 3.46 -9.15 6.43
CA ASN A 148 3.43 -10.17 7.48
C ASN A 148 3.00 -11.51 6.88
N ALA A 149 3.45 -12.59 7.48
CA ALA A 149 2.96 -13.93 7.21
C ALA A 149 2.76 -14.68 8.52
N THR A 150 1.79 -15.59 8.53
CA THR A 150 1.51 -16.47 9.67
C THR A 150 1.30 -17.87 9.14
N ALA A 151 1.99 -18.84 9.71
CA ALA A 151 1.84 -20.25 9.32
C ALA A 151 0.41 -20.74 9.55
N VAL A 152 -0.16 -21.44 8.57
CA VAL A 152 -1.46 -22.09 8.70
C VAL A 152 -1.31 -23.30 9.60
N THR A 153 -2.06 -23.33 10.70
CA THR A 153 -2.08 -24.47 11.61
C THR A 153 -2.98 -25.59 11.07
N ALA A 154 -2.75 -26.81 11.50
CA ALA A 154 -3.61 -27.95 11.15
C ALA A 154 -5.10 -27.70 11.52
N ALA A 155 -5.35 -27.02 12.65
CA ALA A 155 -6.70 -26.66 13.08
C ALA A 155 -7.38 -25.66 12.13
N VAL A 156 -6.65 -24.67 11.62
CA VAL A 156 -7.16 -23.70 10.63
C VAL A 156 -7.40 -24.39 9.29
N ALA A 157 -6.48 -25.25 8.84
CA ALA A 157 -6.61 -26.02 7.61
C ALA A 157 -7.85 -26.94 7.64
N GLU A 158 -8.09 -27.63 8.75
CA GLU A 158 -9.27 -28.48 8.94
C GLU A 158 -10.56 -27.65 8.99
N ALA A 159 -10.58 -26.56 9.77
CA ALA A 159 -11.73 -25.69 9.89
C ALA A 159 -12.15 -25.02 8.57
N SER A 160 -11.19 -24.76 7.68
CA SER A 160 -11.44 -24.22 6.33
C SER A 160 -11.93 -25.28 5.33
N GLY A 161 -11.89 -26.55 5.69
CA GLY A 161 -12.24 -27.67 4.81
C GLY A 161 -11.18 -28.00 3.75
N LEU A 162 -10.02 -27.40 3.79
CA LEU A 162 -8.93 -27.59 2.82
C LEU A 162 -7.98 -28.74 3.21
N GLY A 163 -7.86 -29.06 4.52
CA GLY A 163 -6.96 -30.09 5.01
C GLY A 163 -5.53 -29.90 4.47
N ASP A 164 -4.97 -30.94 3.89
CA ASP A 164 -3.61 -30.93 3.32
C ASP A 164 -3.45 -30.02 2.09
N SER A 165 -4.54 -29.50 1.53
CA SER A 165 -4.51 -28.56 0.40
C SER A 165 -4.45 -27.10 0.85
N ALA A 166 -4.45 -26.82 2.15
CA ALA A 166 -4.32 -25.47 2.67
C ALA A 166 -2.92 -24.89 2.33
N PRO A 167 -2.82 -23.56 2.07
CA PRO A 167 -1.52 -22.92 1.88
C PRO A 167 -0.67 -23.03 3.15
N VAL A 168 0.63 -22.96 3.02
CA VAL A 168 1.57 -23.01 4.16
C VAL A 168 1.43 -21.83 5.10
N ALA A 169 1.03 -20.66 4.57
CA ALA A 169 0.87 -19.42 5.32
C ALA A 169 -0.28 -18.58 4.82
N ILE A 170 -0.79 -17.76 5.72
CA ILE A 170 -1.64 -16.60 5.42
C ILE A 170 -0.73 -15.40 5.36
N THR A 171 -0.87 -14.58 4.30
CA THR A 171 -0.02 -13.43 4.04
C THR A 171 -0.83 -12.13 4.14
N ARG A 172 -0.17 -11.09 4.61
CA ARG A 172 -0.70 -9.74 4.60
C ARG A 172 0.34 -8.80 4.00
N GLU A 173 -0.02 -8.19 2.87
CA GLU A 173 0.83 -7.26 2.14
C GLU A 173 0.08 -5.94 1.97
N ILE A 174 0.44 -4.94 2.76
CA ILE A 174 -0.18 -3.62 2.68
C ILE A 174 0.85 -2.61 2.22
N ARG A 175 0.57 -1.98 1.07
CA ARG A 175 1.39 -0.93 0.48
C ARG A 175 0.61 0.38 0.49
N PHE A 176 1.29 1.48 0.84
CA PHE A 176 0.72 2.83 0.78
C PHE A 176 1.81 3.88 0.59
N PRO A 177 1.49 5.05 0.00
CA PRO A 177 2.46 6.10 -0.20
C PRO A 177 2.71 6.88 1.09
N ARG A 178 3.94 7.34 1.28
CA ARG A 178 4.33 8.32 2.28
C ARG A 178 5.09 9.43 1.58
N ILE A 179 4.75 10.69 1.83
CA ILE A 179 5.60 11.80 1.41
C ILE A 179 6.79 11.86 2.35
N ASP A 180 7.99 11.76 1.79
CA ASP A 180 9.25 11.95 2.49
C ASP A 180 9.69 13.42 2.50
N GLY A 181 10.75 13.74 3.27
CA GLY A 181 11.30 15.08 3.40
C GLY A 181 10.72 15.86 4.60
N PRO A 182 10.76 17.21 4.57
CA PRO A 182 10.33 18.04 5.70
C PRO A 182 8.88 17.79 6.07
N GLN A 183 8.64 17.37 7.31
CA GLN A 183 7.31 17.01 7.82
C GLN A 183 6.51 18.25 8.22
N THR A 184 5.99 19.00 7.21
CA THR A 184 5.03 20.07 7.45
C THR A 184 3.70 19.51 7.98
N PRO A 185 2.84 20.31 8.64
CA PRO A 185 1.53 19.84 9.09
C PRO A 185 0.68 19.21 7.97
N ALA A 186 0.76 19.76 6.76
CA ALA A 186 0.06 19.22 5.59
C ALA A 186 0.58 17.84 5.19
N ILE A 187 1.90 17.66 5.13
CA ILE A 187 2.54 16.39 4.81
C ILE A 187 2.27 15.35 5.89
N GLN A 188 2.38 15.72 7.17
CA GLN A 188 2.04 14.82 8.27
C GLN A 188 0.59 14.34 8.15
N ARG A 189 -0.33 15.26 7.89
CA ARG A 189 -1.74 14.92 7.76
C ARG A 189 -2.04 14.05 6.53
N PHE A 190 -1.36 14.32 5.40
CA PHE A 190 -1.42 13.42 4.25
C PHE A 190 -0.97 12.00 4.63
N ASN A 191 0.22 11.89 5.24
CA ASN A 191 0.77 10.61 5.65
C ASN A 191 -0.15 9.85 6.61
N GLU A 192 -0.84 10.55 7.53
CA GLU A 192 -1.86 9.95 8.41
C GLU A 192 -3.10 9.46 7.66
N LEU A 193 -3.62 10.25 6.70
CA LEU A 193 -4.84 9.93 5.97
C LEU A 193 -4.68 8.78 4.99
N VAL A 194 -3.48 8.61 4.41
CA VAL A 194 -3.19 7.52 3.47
C VAL A 194 -2.63 6.28 4.15
N ALA A 195 -2.13 6.40 5.38
CA ALA A 195 -1.68 5.24 6.14
C ALA A 195 -2.81 4.23 6.26
N GLN A 196 -2.58 3.02 5.78
CA GLN A 196 -3.57 1.96 5.93
C GLN A 196 -3.56 1.51 7.38
N ASP A 197 -4.74 1.52 7.98
CA ASP A 197 -4.88 1.13 9.39
C ASP A 197 -4.53 -0.35 9.57
N PRO A 198 -3.50 -0.66 10.37
CA PRO A 198 -3.20 -2.03 10.75
C PRO A 198 -4.30 -2.70 11.59
N GLN A 199 -5.40 -1.98 11.91
CA GLN A 199 -6.56 -2.52 12.62
C GLN A 199 -7.45 -3.40 11.73
N TYR A 200 -7.18 -3.53 10.43
CA TYR A 200 -7.73 -4.65 9.71
C TYR A 200 -7.20 -5.93 10.37
N ARG A 201 -7.97 -6.42 11.32
CA ARG A 201 -7.69 -7.70 11.95
C ARG A 201 -7.89 -8.73 10.86
N LEU A 202 -6.79 -9.33 10.44
CA LEU A 202 -6.87 -10.62 9.78
C LEU A 202 -7.66 -11.52 10.71
N GLU A 203 -8.82 -11.92 10.29
CA GLU A 203 -9.38 -13.17 10.77
C GLU A 203 -8.32 -14.23 10.47
N ASP A 204 -8.09 -15.17 11.37
CA ASP A 204 -6.96 -16.11 11.36
C ASP A 204 -6.89 -17.02 10.10
N ALA A 205 -7.67 -16.72 9.06
CA ALA A 205 -7.84 -17.51 7.85
C ALA A 205 -7.91 -16.67 6.56
N THR A 206 -7.48 -15.40 6.57
CA THR A 206 -7.61 -14.51 5.40
C THR A 206 -6.27 -13.92 5.00
N SER A 207 -5.83 -14.17 3.77
CA SER A 207 -4.74 -13.42 3.13
C SER A 207 -5.27 -12.11 2.57
N GLU A 208 -4.49 -11.02 2.69
CA GLU A 208 -4.88 -9.68 2.27
C GLU A 208 -3.76 -8.99 1.50
N ILE A 209 -4.12 -8.39 0.38
CA ILE A 209 -3.23 -7.52 -0.39
C ILE A 209 -3.91 -6.16 -0.53
N VAL A 210 -3.21 -5.12 -0.11
CA VAL A 210 -3.58 -3.73 -0.40
C VAL A 210 -2.46 -3.11 -1.21
N ASP A 211 -2.78 -2.63 -2.39
CA ASP A 211 -1.86 -1.89 -3.23
C ASP A 211 -2.41 -0.51 -3.56
N TYR A 212 -1.57 0.39 -4.06
CA TYR A 212 -1.98 1.74 -4.35
C TYR A 212 -1.38 2.26 -5.66
N ARG A 213 -2.01 3.33 -6.18
CA ARG A 213 -1.42 4.20 -7.19
C ARG A 213 -1.77 5.66 -6.90
N ILE A 214 -0.83 6.56 -7.14
CA ILE A 214 -1.07 8.00 -7.08
C ILE A 214 -1.64 8.40 -8.44
N ALA A 215 -2.89 8.87 -8.45
CA ALA A 215 -3.60 9.25 -9.65
C ALA A 215 -3.36 10.72 -10.03
N PHE A 216 -3.12 11.56 -9.03
CA PHE A 216 -2.78 12.96 -9.19
C PHE A 216 -2.00 13.44 -7.97
N ALA A 217 -0.99 14.27 -8.19
CA ALA A 217 -0.31 15.00 -7.14
C ALA A 217 -0.07 16.45 -7.57
N GLY A 218 -0.47 17.38 -6.71
CA GLY A 218 -0.26 18.80 -6.90
C GLY A 218 -0.30 19.53 -5.55
N PRO A 219 0.03 20.83 -5.53
CA PRO A 219 0.16 21.59 -4.28
C PRO A 219 -1.17 21.74 -3.51
N GLU A 220 -2.31 21.67 -4.19
CA GLU A 220 -3.63 21.84 -3.58
C GLU A 220 -4.30 20.49 -3.25
N LEU A 221 -4.03 19.44 -4.04
CA LEU A 221 -4.68 18.15 -3.93
C LEU A 221 -3.73 17.01 -4.29
N ILE A 222 -3.83 15.91 -3.53
CA ILE A 222 -3.25 14.62 -3.90
C ILE A 222 -4.37 13.58 -3.89
N SER A 223 -4.44 12.75 -4.94
CA SER A 223 -5.43 11.70 -5.12
C SER A 223 -4.74 10.36 -5.21
N VAL A 224 -5.07 9.45 -4.30
CA VAL A 224 -4.51 8.10 -4.20
C VAL A 224 -5.64 7.08 -4.33
N ARG A 225 -5.46 6.10 -5.22
CA ARG A 225 -6.30 4.91 -5.28
C ARG A 225 -5.69 3.82 -4.44
N PHE A 226 -6.54 3.06 -3.77
CA PHE A 226 -6.21 1.80 -3.11
C PHE A 226 -7.08 0.69 -3.69
N ASP A 227 -6.45 -0.43 -4.00
CA ASP A 227 -7.10 -1.68 -4.38
C ASP A 227 -6.81 -2.72 -3.30
N LEU A 228 -7.86 -3.33 -2.80
CA LEU A 228 -7.79 -4.36 -1.76
C LEU A 228 -8.31 -5.68 -2.33
N SER A 229 -7.56 -6.74 -2.10
CA SER A 229 -7.97 -8.13 -2.35
C SER A 229 -7.79 -8.93 -1.06
N ALA A 230 -8.79 -9.73 -0.71
CA ALA A 230 -8.74 -10.62 0.45
C ALA A 230 -9.22 -12.01 0.04
N ASP A 231 -8.45 -13.03 0.40
CA ASP A 231 -8.73 -14.43 0.15
C ASP A 231 -8.85 -15.18 1.47
N THR A 232 -10.08 -15.59 1.80
CA THR A 232 -10.37 -16.33 3.03
C THR A 232 -10.35 -17.82 2.73
N LEU A 233 -9.59 -18.57 3.50
CA LEU A 233 -9.50 -20.02 3.34
C LEU A 233 -10.88 -20.68 3.38
N GLY A 234 -11.17 -21.50 2.38
CA GLY A 234 -12.47 -22.19 2.23
C GLY A 234 -13.60 -21.32 1.67
N ALA A 235 -13.37 -20.03 1.38
CA ALA A 235 -14.35 -19.21 0.68
C ALA A 235 -14.48 -19.62 -0.80
N ALA A 236 -15.66 -19.38 -1.38
CA ALA A 236 -15.94 -19.74 -2.78
C ALA A 236 -15.11 -18.91 -3.79
N HIS A 237 -14.70 -17.72 -3.42
CA HIS A 237 -13.88 -16.81 -4.22
C HIS A 237 -13.26 -15.71 -3.35
N PRO A 238 -12.16 -15.09 -3.77
CA PRO A 238 -11.62 -13.90 -3.13
C PRO A 238 -12.65 -12.75 -3.11
N SER A 239 -12.50 -11.85 -2.16
CA SER A 239 -13.21 -10.57 -2.15
C SER A 239 -12.27 -9.46 -2.62
N GLY A 240 -12.85 -8.39 -3.18
CA GLY A 240 -12.07 -7.25 -3.64
C GLY A 240 -12.86 -5.96 -3.54
N THR A 241 -12.15 -4.87 -3.26
CA THR A 241 -12.73 -3.52 -3.27
C THR A 241 -11.69 -2.49 -3.69
N SER A 242 -12.16 -1.32 -4.09
CA SER A 242 -11.30 -0.17 -4.38
C SER A 242 -11.83 1.05 -3.66
N LYS A 243 -10.93 1.93 -3.23
CA LYS A 243 -11.26 3.23 -2.65
C LYS A 243 -10.30 4.30 -3.13
N ALA A 244 -10.72 5.54 -3.05
CA ALA A 244 -9.88 6.71 -3.26
C ALA A 244 -9.70 7.49 -1.97
N VAL A 245 -8.48 7.99 -1.73
CA VAL A 245 -8.17 8.96 -0.69
C VAL A 245 -7.71 10.22 -1.40
N ASN A 246 -8.53 11.26 -1.34
CA ASN A 246 -8.23 12.57 -1.90
C ASN A 246 -7.93 13.52 -0.76
N VAL A 247 -6.75 14.11 -0.71
CA VAL A 247 -6.30 14.97 0.38
C VAL A 247 -6.13 16.39 -0.12
N LEU A 248 -6.86 17.33 0.48
CA LEU A 248 -6.67 18.77 0.29
C LEU A 248 -5.45 19.22 1.10
N MET A 249 -4.35 19.48 0.42
CA MET A 249 -3.04 19.71 1.06
C MET A 249 -3.00 20.97 1.90
N GLU A 250 -3.63 22.06 1.46
CA GLU A 250 -3.66 23.31 2.22
C GLU A 250 -4.50 23.20 3.51
N GLN A 251 -5.60 22.42 3.47
CA GLN A 251 -6.51 22.27 4.61
C GLN A 251 -6.15 21.07 5.50
N GLY A 252 -5.29 20.17 5.03
CA GLY A 252 -4.90 18.97 5.75
C GLY A 252 -6.09 18.04 6.07
N ARG A 253 -7.02 17.85 5.13
CA ARG A 253 -8.21 16.99 5.30
C ARG A 253 -8.60 16.26 4.03
N ALA A 254 -9.43 15.24 4.18
CA ALA A 254 -10.03 14.57 3.05
C ALA A 254 -10.99 15.52 2.28
N LEU A 255 -11.05 15.30 0.95
CA LEU A 255 -11.96 15.97 0.04
C LEU A 255 -13.40 15.51 0.29
N THR A 256 -14.33 16.46 0.23
CA THR A 256 -15.77 16.24 0.33
C THR A 256 -16.47 16.62 -0.98
N GLU A 257 -17.76 16.29 -1.09
CA GLU A 257 -18.57 16.70 -2.24
C GLU A 257 -18.67 18.21 -2.40
N ALA A 258 -18.69 18.95 -1.31
CA ALA A 258 -18.78 20.43 -1.34
C ALA A 258 -17.50 21.09 -1.89
N ASP A 259 -16.35 20.42 -1.82
CA ASP A 259 -15.11 20.90 -2.39
C ASP A 259 -15.10 20.76 -3.93
N VAL A 260 -15.88 19.82 -4.47
CA VAL A 260 -15.95 19.51 -5.91
C VAL A 260 -17.14 20.19 -6.58
N PHE A 261 -18.32 20.14 -5.95
CA PHE A 261 -19.57 20.52 -6.58
C PHE A 261 -20.30 21.67 -5.87
N THR A 262 -20.96 22.49 -6.66
CA THR A 262 -21.88 23.52 -6.15
C THR A 262 -23.14 22.84 -5.58
N ALA A 263 -23.56 23.26 -4.39
CA ALA A 263 -24.76 22.77 -3.76
C ALA A 263 -26.00 22.98 -4.67
N ASN A 264 -26.91 22.00 -4.70
CA ASN A 264 -28.14 22.05 -5.49
C ASN A 264 -27.97 22.25 -7.00
N SER A 265 -26.77 22.04 -7.56
CA SER A 265 -26.54 22.14 -9.01
C SER A 265 -27.11 20.95 -9.79
N GLY A 266 -27.50 19.85 -9.12
CA GLY A 266 -28.01 18.64 -9.77
C GLY A 266 -26.92 17.65 -10.18
N TRP A 267 -25.71 17.81 -9.68
CA TRP A 267 -24.55 16.96 -10.00
C TRP A 267 -24.77 15.48 -9.70
N GLN A 268 -25.48 15.14 -8.60
CA GLN A 268 -25.77 13.76 -8.25
C GLN A 268 -26.53 13.02 -9.35
N ARG A 269 -27.58 13.66 -9.88
CA ARG A 269 -28.37 13.11 -10.99
C ARG A 269 -27.51 12.96 -12.23
N PHE A 270 -26.68 13.97 -12.53
CA PHE A 270 -25.80 13.95 -13.70
C PHE A 270 -24.80 12.79 -13.62
N LEU A 271 -24.07 12.64 -12.49
CA LEU A 271 -23.13 11.56 -12.29
C LEU A 271 -23.80 10.21 -12.44
N THR A 272 -24.94 10.00 -11.78
CA THR A 272 -25.71 8.75 -11.84
C THR A 272 -26.08 8.39 -13.27
N GLN A 273 -26.73 9.31 -13.99
CA GLN A 273 -27.17 9.04 -15.36
C GLN A 273 -26.00 8.79 -16.32
N ARG A 274 -24.87 9.52 -16.12
CA ARG A 274 -23.67 9.35 -16.93
C ARG A 274 -23.03 7.99 -16.67
N ALA A 275 -22.98 7.56 -15.40
CA ALA A 275 -22.47 6.25 -15.00
C ALA A 275 -23.38 5.11 -15.52
N VAL A 276 -24.69 5.18 -15.34
CA VAL A 276 -25.62 4.16 -15.86
C VAL A 276 -25.41 3.95 -17.36
N ARG A 277 -25.34 5.04 -18.14
CA ARG A 277 -25.11 4.92 -19.60
C ARG A 277 -23.77 4.26 -19.94
N GLU A 278 -22.72 4.63 -19.21
CA GLU A 278 -21.38 4.10 -19.49
C GLU A 278 -21.25 2.64 -19.08
N ILE A 279 -21.75 2.26 -17.91
CA ILE A 279 -21.77 0.86 -17.45
C ILE A 279 -22.61 0.00 -18.39
N THR A 280 -23.83 0.45 -18.79
CA THR A 280 -24.64 -0.25 -19.78
C THR A 280 -23.91 -0.44 -21.11
N ARG A 281 -23.10 0.55 -21.53
CA ARG A 281 -22.29 0.45 -22.74
C ARG A 281 -21.15 -0.58 -22.58
N GLN A 282 -20.47 -0.59 -21.43
CA GLN A 282 -19.36 -1.51 -21.15
C GLN A 282 -19.83 -2.96 -21.12
N TYR A 283 -20.99 -3.22 -20.50
CA TYR A 283 -21.56 -4.56 -20.35
C TYR A 283 -22.67 -4.87 -21.35
N ARG A 284 -22.63 -4.24 -22.54
CA ARG A 284 -23.65 -4.44 -23.58
C ARG A 284 -23.73 -5.89 -24.05
N GLU A 285 -22.59 -6.55 -24.20
CA GLU A 285 -22.51 -7.94 -24.66
C GLU A 285 -23.09 -8.91 -23.65
N ASP A 286 -23.02 -8.58 -22.36
CA ASP A 286 -23.60 -9.35 -21.26
C ASP A 286 -25.09 -9.07 -21.08
N GLY A 287 -25.67 -8.12 -21.83
CA GLY A 287 -27.07 -7.70 -21.72
C GLY A 287 -27.39 -7.05 -20.35
N PHE A 288 -26.39 -6.55 -19.64
CA PHE A 288 -26.56 -5.98 -18.31
C PHE A 288 -26.81 -4.47 -18.36
N THR A 289 -27.80 -4.03 -17.57
CA THR A 289 -28.08 -2.62 -17.28
C THR A 289 -28.14 -2.45 -15.75
N PRO A 290 -27.31 -1.60 -15.17
CA PRO A 290 -27.24 -1.46 -13.71
C PRO A 290 -28.50 -0.76 -13.17
N PRO A 291 -28.99 -1.15 -11.98
CA PRO A 291 -30.04 -0.41 -11.28
C PRO A 291 -29.57 1.02 -10.96
N GLU A 292 -30.36 2.02 -11.33
CA GLU A 292 -30.02 3.45 -11.16
C GLU A 292 -29.75 3.78 -9.67
N ARG A 293 -30.49 3.17 -8.75
CA ARG A 293 -30.31 3.35 -7.31
C ARG A 293 -28.92 2.92 -6.84
N ASP A 294 -28.47 1.74 -7.24
CA ASP A 294 -27.18 1.18 -6.81
C ASP A 294 -26.02 2.02 -7.38
N VAL A 295 -26.17 2.45 -8.65
CA VAL A 295 -25.22 3.40 -9.27
C VAL A 295 -25.21 4.73 -8.53
N GLN A 296 -26.37 5.29 -8.15
CA GLN A 296 -26.43 6.54 -7.39
C GLN A 296 -25.75 6.43 -6.04
N GLU A 297 -26.02 5.35 -5.30
CA GLU A 297 -25.42 5.11 -3.99
C GLU A 297 -23.89 5.04 -4.07
N THR A 298 -23.33 4.60 -5.18
CA THR A 298 -21.88 4.50 -5.41
C THR A 298 -21.31 5.79 -5.99
N ALA A 299 -21.89 6.30 -7.07
CA ALA A 299 -21.39 7.45 -7.82
C ALA A 299 -21.31 8.74 -7.01
N THR A 300 -22.06 8.85 -5.90
CA THR A 300 -22.10 10.06 -5.07
C THR A 300 -21.19 10.02 -3.84
N LYS A 301 -20.37 8.99 -3.69
CA LYS A 301 -19.48 8.83 -2.52
C LYS A 301 -18.07 9.34 -2.79
N PRO A 302 -17.58 10.40 -2.09
CA PRO A 302 -16.24 10.96 -2.34
C PRO A 302 -15.08 9.97 -2.18
N HIS A 303 -15.18 8.97 -1.33
CA HIS A 303 -14.17 7.94 -1.17
C HIS A 303 -14.11 6.91 -2.32
N LEU A 304 -15.01 7.03 -3.31
CA LEU A 304 -15.00 6.30 -4.57
C LEU A 304 -14.69 7.21 -5.77
N TRP A 305 -14.28 8.45 -5.52
CA TRP A 305 -13.90 9.40 -6.56
C TRP A 305 -12.38 9.47 -6.67
N LEU A 306 -11.86 9.11 -7.81
CA LEU A 306 -10.45 9.29 -8.13
C LEU A 306 -10.32 10.57 -8.97
N VAL A 307 -9.63 11.55 -8.41
CA VAL A 307 -9.33 12.80 -9.12
C VAL A 307 -8.12 12.59 -10.01
N THR A 308 -8.24 12.89 -11.29
CA THR A 308 -7.15 12.83 -12.26
C THR A 308 -7.05 14.17 -13.01
N GLU A 309 -5.99 14.37 -13.78
CA GLU A 309 -5.88 15.56 -14.65
C GLU A 309 -7.01 15.63 -15.70
N GLN A 310 -7.48 14.47 -16.18
CA GLN A 310 -8.47 14.37 -17.25
C GLN A 310 -9.90 14.55 -16.76
N GLY A 311 -10.20 14.16 -15.52
CA GLY A 311 -11.57 14.16 -15.03
C GLY A 311 -11.74 13.46 -13.68
N LEU A 312 -13.00 13.29 -13.32
CA LEU A 312 -13.44 12.52 -12.16
C LEU A 312 -13.68 11.07 -12.59
N THR A 313 -12.91 10.14 -12.05
CA THR A 313 -13.15 8.71 -12.21
C THR A 313 -13.90 8.18 -10.99
N MET A 314 -15.09 7.67 -11.20
CA MET A 314 -15.90 6.99 -10.18
C MET A 314 -15.53 5.50 -10.19
N LEU A 315 -15.14 4.98 -9.02
CA LEU A 315 -14.83 3.57 -8.81
C LEU A 315 -16.11 2.83 -8.43
N PHE A 316 -16.38 1.74 -9.12
CA PHE A 316 -17.49 0.83 -8.84
C PHE A 316 -16.90 -0.54 -8.48
N PRO A 317 -16.60 -0.80 -7.21
CA PRO A 317 -16.13 -2.11 -6.77
C PRO A 317 -17.13 -3.23 -7.11
N PRO A 318 -16.73 -4.50 -7.10
CA PRO A 318 -17.67 -5.62 -7.26
C PRO A 318 -18.90 -5.46 -6.37
N TYR A 319 -20.06 -5.85 -6.86
CA TYR A 319 -21.40 -5.70 -6.25
C TYR A 319 -21.94 -4.26 -6.12
N SER A 320 -21.12 -3.20 -6.20
CA SER A 320 -21.54 -1.83 -5.89
C SER A 320 -22.51 -1.20 -6.89
N PHE A 321 -22.74 -1.85 -8.03
CA PHE A 321 -23.63 -1.38 -9.09
C PHE A 321 -24.67 -2.44 -9.52
N GLY A 322 -24.95 -3.41 -8.61
CA GLY A 322 -25.96 -4.46 -8.81
C GLY A 322 -25.52 -5.62 -9.69
N ALA A 323 -24.27 -5.64 -10.14
CA ALA A 323 -23.72 -6.75 -10.91
C ALA A 323 -23.25 -7.90 -9.99
N PRO A 324 -23.30 -9.17 -10.43
CA PRO A 324 -22.71 -10.28 -9.72
C PRO A 324 -21.18 -10.18 -9.68
N TYR A 325 -20.55 -10.81 -8.69
CA TYR A 325 -19.08 -10.74 -8.48
C TYR A 325 -18.26 -11.12 -9.72
N VAL A 326 -18.71 -12.11 -10.48
CA VAL A 326 -18.04 -12.61 -11.68
C VAL A 326 -17.84 -11.51 -12.75
N MET A 327 -18.65 -10.47 -12.74
CA MET A 327 -18.50 -9.30 -13.63
C MET A 327 -17.41 -8.34 -13.15
N GLY A 328 -16.87 -8.54 -11.96
CA GLY A 328 -15.85 -7.67 -11.39
C GLY A 328 -16.36 -6.29 -11.01
N GLY A 329 -15.40 -5.37 -10.81
CA GLY A 329 -15.65 -3.95 -10.67
C GLY A 329 -15.50 -3.21 -12.01
N THR A 330 -15.92 -1.95 -12.03
CA THR A 330 -15.76 -1.10 -13.23
C THR A 330 -15.44 0.34 -12.83
N GLU A 331 -15.05 1.16 -13.80
CA GLU A 331 -14.72 2.57 -13.61
C GLU A 331 -15.47 3.41 -14.67
N VAL A 332 -15.87 4.60 -14.24
CA VAL A 332 -16.48 5.58 -15.14
C VAL A 332 -15.78 6.92 -14.98
N THR A 333 -15.08 7.34 -16.01
CA THR A 333 -14.41 8.65 -16.03
C THR A 333 -15.30 9.68 -16.75
N ILE A 334 -15.48 10.81 -16.09
CA ILE A 334 -16.18 11.98 -16.64
C ILE A 334 -15.17 13.12 -16.74
N PRO A 335 -14.89 13.63 -17.97
CA PRO A 335 -13.98 14.76 -18.16
C PRO A 335 -14.45 16.02 -17.40
N TRP A 336 -13.51 16.79 -16.85
CA TRP A 336 -13.83 18.04 -16.17
C TRP A 336 -14.66 19.01 -17.02
N ALA A 337 -14.47 19.00 -18.34
CA ALA A 337 -15.24 19.81 -19.27
C ALA A 337 -16.75 19.49 -19.25
N GLU A 338 -17.14 18.20 -19.09
CA GLU A 338 -18.55 17.79 -18.97
C GLU A 338 -19.14 18.21 -17.60
N LEU A 339 -18.31 18.33 -16.57
CA LEU A 339 -18.72 18.66 -15.21
C LEU A 339 -18.79 20.17 -14.94
N ARG A 340 -18.26 21.02 -15.84
CA ARG A 340 -18.03 22.44 -15.64
C ARG A 340 -19.19 23.19 -14.96
N GLN A 341 -20.44 22.96 -15.38
CA GLN A 341 -21.61 23.67 -14.86
C GLN A 341 -21.99 23.24 -13.42
N TYR A 342 -21.45 22.13 -12.94
CA TYR A 342 -21.73 21.59 -11.61
C TYR A 342 -20.63 21.89 -10.61
N LEU A 343 -19.43 22.27 -11.10
CA LEU A 343 -18.25 22.44 -10.26
C LEU A 343 -18.38 23.63 -9.32
N ASN A 344 -17.80 23.46 -8.12
CA ASN A 344 -17.56 24.58 -7.21
C ASN A 344 -16.49 25.50 -7.83
N PRO A 345 -16.74 26.81 -7.97
CA PRO A 345 -15.74 27.75 -8.50
C PRO A 345 -14.45 27.80 -7.67
N ALA A 346 -14.51 27.46 -6.39
CA ALA A 346 -13.37 27.40 -5.47
C ALA A 346 -12.74 26.01 -5.37
N ALA A 347 -13.12 25.05 -6.26
CA ALA A 347 -12.54 23.71 -6.26
C ALA A 347 -11.02 23.77 -6.45
N PRO A 348 -10.24 22.86 -5.85
CA PRO A 348 -8.80 22.81 -6.04
C PRO A 348 -8.42 22.38 -7.46
N ALA A 349 -7.19 22.68 -7.89
CA ALA A 349 -6.65 22.11 -9.11
C ALA A 349 -6.50 20.58 -8.93
N PRO A 350 -6.78 19.76 -9.96
CA PRO A 350 -7.12 20.08 -11.34
C PRO A 350 -8.63 20.21 -11.59
N ILE A 351 -9.48 20.20 -10.55
CA ILE A 351 -10.95 20.16 -10.64
C ILE A 351 -11.50 21.45 -11.21
N ARG A 352 -10.98 22.59 -10.76
CA ARG A 352 -11.50 23.90 -11.22
C ARG A 352 -11.36 24.07 -12.73
N PRO A 353 -12.36 24.69 -13.38
CA PRO A 353 -12.25 24.98 -14.80
C PRO A 353 -11.00 25.81 -15.07
N ALA A 354 -10.23 25.47 -16.09
CA ALA A 354 -9.20 26.38 -16.60
C ALA A 354 -9.86 27.72 -16.97
N ALA A 355 -9.25 28.81 -16.49
CA ALA A 355 -9.72 30.15 -16.73
C ALA A 355 -9.71 30.52 -18.22
#